data_fed6cc878d644d8019c025fd81d1252f
#
_entry.id   fed6cc878d644d8019c025fd81d1252f
#
_cell.length_a   1.000
_cell.length_b   1.000
_cell.length_c   1.000
_cell.angle_alpha   90.00
_cell.angle_beta   90.00
_cell.angle_gamma   90.00
#
_symmetry.space_group_name_H-M   'P 1'
#
loop_
_entity.id
_entity.type
_entity.pdbx_description
1 polymer ?
#
loop_
_entity_poly.entity_id
_entity_poly.type
_entity_poly.pdbx_seq_one_letter_code
_entity_poly.pdbx_strand_id
1 'polypeptide(L)'
;ALVLYPAQARNANPGGCWNWFESSNQHRGQGELGLMVAMVRDVMARHSVDAQRVYAAGISAGGAMVALLGREYPEMFAALGVHSGLQAGAADNMMAALSAMNNGAKLGPSSPSARAATHSSSALHPALIVFHGDADTTVSAKNGEQLVDAALQAALGDKGAAVQETQSGQSAAGQRFTRHLYRAKASAPVLVEYWVLHNAGHAWSGGSAKVSQTDPRGVNATQEMLRFFL
;
A
#
# COMPACT_ATOMS: atom_id res chain seq x y z
N ALA A 1 0.48 19.26 -9.43
CA ALA A 1 -0.29 18.34 -8.57
C ALA A 1 -0.50 18.98 -7.20
N LEU A 2 -1.62 18.68 -6.57
CA LEU A 2 -1.86 18.97 -5.14
C LEU A 2 -1.38 17.76 -4.34
N VAL A 3 -0.77 18.01 -3.18
CA VAL A 3 -0.34 16.95 -2.28
C VAL A 3 -0.93 17.22 -0.89
N LEU A 4 -1.66 16.24 -0.36
CA LEU A 4 -2.22 16.25 0.97
C LEU A 4 -1.37 15.34 1.88
N TYR A 5 -0.86 15.89 2.98
CA TYR A 5 -0.11 15.16 4.01
C TYR A 5 -0.94 15.11 5.30
N PRO A 6 -1.76 14.08 5.53
CA PRO A 6 -2.43 13.90 6.80
C PRO A 6 -1.41 13.72 7.94
N ALA A 7 -1.60 14.39 9.05
CA ALA A 7 -0.74 14.29 10.22
C ALA A 7 -1.46 13.54 11.34
N GLN A 8 -0.81 12.49 11.88
CA GLN A 8 -1.32 11.78 13.04
C GLN A 8 -1.06 12.59 14.32
N ALA A 9 -2.11 12.77 15.10
CA ALA A 9 -2.00 13.46 16.38
C ALA A 9 -1.30 12.57 17.43
N ARG A 10 -0.33 13.13 18.19
CA ARG A 10 0.41 12.37 19.20
C ARG A 10 -0.43 11.91 20.38
N ASN A 11 -1.57 12.52 20.65
CA ASN A 11 -2.55 12.04 21.64
C ASN A 11 -3.36 10.83 21.15
N ALA A 12 -3.51 10.64 19.82
CA ALA A 12 -4.12 9.44 19.24
C ALA A 12 -3.14 8.27 19.16
N ASN A 13 -1.86 8.57 18.87
CA ASN A 13 -0.77 7.59 18.88
C ASN A 13 0.55 8.28 19.25
N PRO A 14 1.18 7.95 20.40
CA PRO A 14 2.43 8.60 20.85
C PRO A 14 3.58 8.47 19.85
N GLY A 15 3.63 7.38 19.06
CA GLY A 15 4.60 7.16 18.00
C GLY A 15 4.32 7.98 16.73
N GLY A 16 3.15 8.63 16.63
CA GLY A 16 2.72 9.32 15.42
C GLY A 16 2.37 8.38 14.26
N CYS A 17 2.17 7.09 14.54
CA CYS A 17 1.74 6.10 13.55
C CYS A 17 0.21 6.05 13.45
N TRP A 18 -0.31 5.66 12.29
CA TRP A 18 -1.72 5.38 12.13
C TRP A 18 -2.10 4.08 12.84
N ASN A 19 -3.29 4.06 13.49
CA ASN A 19 -3.78 2.89 14.24
C ASN A 19 -4.55 1.93 13.31
N TRP A 20 -3.91 1.52 12.22
CA TRP A 20 -4.47 0.71 11.15
C TRP A 20 -5.04 -0.64 11.61
N PHE A 21 -4.54 -1.16 12.75
CA PHE A 21 -4.92 -2.44 13.34
C PHE A 21 -6.17 -2.37 14.24
N GLU A 22 -6.67 -1.19 14.55
CA GLU A 22 -7.89 -1.06 15.33
C GLU A 22 -9.12 -1.27 14.45
N SER A 23 -10.06 -2.12 14.89
CA SER A 23 -11.27 -2.44 14.13
C SER A 23 -12.07 -1.20 13.74
N SER A 24 -12.12 -0.17 14.62
CA SER A 24 -12.78 1.12 14.36
C SER A 24 -12.17 1.89 13.19
N ASN A 25 -10.92 1.60 12.81
CA ASN A 25 -10.21 2.27 11.73
C ASN A 25 -10.24 1.49 10.41
N GLN A 26 -10.97 0.35 10.34
CA GLN A 26 -10.93 -0.55 9.19
C GLN A 26 -12.19 -0.56 8.34
N HIS A 27 -13.17 0.27 8.65
CA HIS A 27 -14.45 0.29 7.93
C HIS A 27 -14.77 1.67 7.37
N ARG A 28 -15.47 1.67 6.24
CA ARG A 28 -15.93 2.87 5.57
C ARG A 28 -16.66 3.82 6.53
N GLY A 29 -16.28 5.10 6.52
CA GLY A 29 -16.88 6.15 7.31
C GLY A 29 -16.50 6.17 8.79
N GLN A 30 -15.60 5.30 9.23
CA GLN A 30 -15.23 5.18 10.64
C GLN A 30 -13.77 5.59 10.88
N GLY A 31 -13.49 6.05 12.10
CA GLY A 31 -12.18 6.30 12.66
C GLY A 31 -11.23 7.13 11.78
N GLU A 32 -9.96 6.78 11.83
CA GLU A 32 -8.90 7.47 11.07
C GLU A 32 -9.10 7.34 9.55
N LEU A 33 -9.64 6.22 9.09
CA LEU A 33 -9.93 6.00 7.67
C LEU A 33 -11.00 6.98 7.16
N GLY A 34 -12.10 7.13 7.92
CA GLY A 34 -13.15 8.10 7.61
C GLY A 34 -12.64 9.54 7.62
N LEU A 35 -11.74 9.88 8.56
CA LEU A 35 -11.12 11.18 8.65
C LEU A 35 -10.23 11.48 7.42
N MET A 36 -9.40 10.53 6.97
CA MET A 36 -8.58 10.68 5.76
C MET A 36 -9.44 10.96 4.53
N VAL A 37 -10.51 10.21 4.36
CA VAL A 37 -11.46 10.40 3.24
C VAL A 37 -12.15 11.76 3.32
N ALA A 38 -12.53 12.22 4.53
CA ALA A 38 -13.10 13.55 4.71
C ALA A 38 -12.11 14.65 4.31
N MET A 39 -10.82 14.53 4.66
CA MET A 39 -9.79 15.47 4.23
C MET A 39 -9.61 15.47 2.70
N VAL A 40 -9.61 14.32 2.04
CA VAL A 40 -9.54 14.24 0.57
C VAL A 40 -10.74 14.93 -0.06
N ARG A 41 -11.95 14.67 0.42
CA ARG A 41 -13.18 15.29 -0.08
C ARG A 41 -13.21 16.81 0.12
N ASP A 42 -12.69 17.29 1.26
CA ASP A 42 -12.58 18.71 1.54
C ASP A 42 -11.63 19.42 0.57
N VAL A 43 -10.46 18.81 0.27
CA VAL A 43 -9.54 19.31 -0.76
C VAL A 43 -10.18 19.31 -2.14
N MET A 44 -10.88 18.24 -2.51
CA MET A 44 -11.60 18.17 -3.79
C MET A 44 -12.72 19.23 -3.91
N ALA A 45 -13.38 19.55 -2.82
CA ALA A 45 -14.43 20.57 -2.81
C ALA A 45 -13.89 22.01 -2.95
N ARG A 46 -12.67 22.26 -2.48
CA ARG A 46 -12.04 23.59 -2.50
C ARG A 46 -11.15 23.85 -3.72
N HIS A 47 -10.75 22.82 -4.43
CA HIS A 47 -9.83 22.90 -5.55
C HIS A 47 -10.34 22.15 -6.77
N SER A 48 -9.97 22.61 -7.97
CA SER A 48 -10.30 21.90 -9.21
C SER A 48 -9.45 20.62 -9.32
N VAL A 49 -9.94 19.54 -8.70
CA VAL A 49 -9.32 18.22 -8.72
C VAL A 49 -10.06 17.34 -9.72
N ASP A 50 -9.31 16.64 -10.57
CA ASP A 50 -9.85 15.57 -11.40
C ASP A 50 -10.12 14.35 -10.51
N ALA A 51 -11.40 14.00 -10.32
CA ALA A 51 -11.82 12.88 -9.49
C ALA A 51 -11.31 11.51 -9.98
N GLN A 52 -10.91 11.41 -11.26
CA GLN A 52 -10.33 10.18 -11.82
C GLN A 52 -8.80 10.10 -11.63
N ARG A 53 -8.19 11.11 -11.04
CA ARG A 53 -6.74 11.23 -10.83
C ARG A 53 -6.38 11.52 -9.39
N VAL A 54 -7.02 10.79 -8.48
CA VAL A 54 -6.73 10.81 -7.03
C VAL A 54 -5.94 9.56 -6.69
N TYR A 55 -4.83 9.74 -5.98
CA TYR A 55 -3.87 8.68 -5.65
C TYR A 55 -3.56 8.72 -4.17
N ALA A 56 -3.20 7.57 -3.59
CA ALA A 56 -2.75 7.51 -2.22
C ALA A 56 -1.42 6.74 -2.13
N ALA A 57 -0.50 7.23 -1.30
CA ALA A 57 0.77 6.55 -1.04
C ALA A 57 1.14 6.60 0.43
N GLY A 58 1.83 5.56 0.93
CA GLY A 58 2.26 5.51 2.32
C GLY A 58 3.31 4.45 2.60
N ILE A 59 4.03 4.64 3.70
CA ILE A 59 5.00 3.68 4.23
C ILE A 59 4.52 3.09 5.54
N SER A 60 4.86 1.82 5.82
CA SER A 60 4.61 1.16 7.11
C SER A 60 3.13 1.24 7.51
N ALA A 61 2.80 1.81 8.67
CA ALA A 61 1.43 2.09 9.10
C ALA A 61 0.65 2.93 8.07
N GLY A 62 1.30 3.90 7.41
CA GLY A 62 0.71 4.67 6.31
C GLY A 62 0.41 3.80 5.09
N GLY A 63 1.27 2.83 4.78
CA GLY A 63 1.04 1.85 3.73
C GLY A 63 -0.15 0.93 4.03
N ALA A 64 -0.30 0.51 5.30
CA ALA A 64 -1.46 -0.26 5.74
C ALA A 64 -2.77 0.55 5.62
N MET A 65 -2.75 1.87 5.96
CA MET A 65 -3.90 2.75 5.74
C MET A 65 -4.23 2.93 4.25
N VAL A 66 -3.22 3.00 3.37
CA VAL A 66 -3.43 3.05 1.92
C VAL A 66 -4.11 1.77 1.42
N ALA A 67 -3.71 0.60 1.91
CA ALA A 67 -4.37 -0.67 1.59
C ALA A 67 -5.85 -0.68 2.06
N LEU A 68 -6.13 -0.14 3.25
CA LEU A 68 -7.50 0.03 3.77
C LEU A 68 -8.31 1.02 2.91
N LEU A 69 -7.72 2.15 2.49
CA LEU A 69 -8.37 3.11 1.58
C LEU A 69 -8.75 2.45 0.26
N GLY A 70 -7.86 1.65 -0.33
CA GLY A 70 -8.13 0.93 -1.57
C GLY A 70 -9.23 -0.11 -1.46
N ARG A 71 -9.34 -0.79 -0.32
CA ARG A 71 -10.41 -1.76 -0.06
C ARG A 71 -11.76 -1.10 0.20
N GLU A 72 -11.78 -0.07 1.04
CA GLU A 72 -13.03 0.54 1.52
C GLU A 72 -13.58 1.63 0.57
N TYR A 73 -12.71 2.24 -0.24
CA TYR A 73 -13.05 3.33 -1.17
C TYR A 73 -12.41 3.14 -2.54
N PRO A 74 -12.59 1.96 -3.19
CA PRO A 74 -11.97 1.68 -4.49
C PRO A 74 -12.38 2.65 -5.59
N GLU A 75 -13.55 3.28 -5.44
CA GLU A 75 -14.07 4.27 -6.39
C GLU A 75 -13.39 5.65 -6.28
N MET A 76 -12.66 5.89 -5.20
CA MET A 76 -12.04 7.20 -4.94
C MET A 76 -10.62 7.31 -5.50
N PHE A 77 -9.90 6.21 -5.56
CA PHE A 77 -8.48 6.20 -5.90
C PHE A 77 -8.22 5.50 -7.23
N ALA A 78 -7.53 6.17 -8.15
CA ALA A 78 -7.14 5.60 -9.43
C ALA A 78 -5.99 4.60 -9.29
N ALA A 79 -5.04 4.87 -8.40
CA ALA A 79 -3.96 3.96 -8.05
C ALA A 79 -3.43 4.21 -6.63
N LEU A 80 -2.73 3.21 -6.11
CA LEU A 80 -2.20 3.15 -4.75
C LEU A 80 -0.71 2.84 -4.77
N GLY A 81 0.05 3.44 -3.84
CA GLY A 81 1.46 3.16 -3.61
C GLY A 81 1.72 2.73 -2.16
N VAL A 82 2.24 1.54 -1.97
CA VAL A 82 2.54 1.00 -0.63
C VAL A 82 4.02 0.69 -0.53
N HIS A 83 4.69 1.25 0.47
CA HIS A 83 6.08 0.93 0.80
C HIS A 83 6.14 0.26 2.17
N SER A 84 6.71 -0.94 2.26
CA SER A 84 6.87 -1.69 3.53
C SER A 84 5.60 -1.71 4.39
N GLY A 85 4.44 -1.88 3.75
CA GLY A 85 3.12 -1.88 4.39
C GLY A 85 2.55 -3.28 4.57
N LEU A 86 1.29 -3.34 4.95
CA LEU A 86 0.52 -4.56 5.18
C LEU A 86 -0.80 -4.50 4.42
N GLN A 87 -1.35 -5.67 4.08
CA GLN A 87 -2.66 -5.76 3.45
C GLN A 87 -3.79 -5.32 4.39
N ALA A 88 -4.89 -4.89 3.81
CA ALA A 88 -6.10 -4.55 4.56
C ALA A 88 -6.64 -5.78 5.34
N GLY A 89 -6.92 -5.59 6.63
CA GLY A 89 -7.37 -6.69 7.51
C GLY A 89 -6.25 -7.64 7.97
N ALA A 90 -5.00 -7.24 7.87
CA ALA A 90 -3.86 -8.04 8.37
C ALA A 90 -3.91 -8.26 9.89
N ALA A 91 -4.55 -7.36 10.63
CA ALA A 91 -4.75 -7.46 12.08
C ALA A 91 -6.01 -6.70 12.49
N ASP A 92 -6.56 -7.02 13.66
CA ASP A 92 -7.73 -6.37 14.28
C ASP A 92 -7.45 -5.90 15.72
N ASN A 93 -6.21 -6.06 16.18
CA ASN A 93 -5.72 -5.62 17.49
C ASN A 93 -4.19 -5.52 17.48
N MET A 94 -3.61 -4.89 18.51
CA MET A 94 -2.18 -4.65 18.65
C MET A 94 -1.34 -5.93 18.62
N MET A 95 -1.76 -7.00 19.29
CA MET A 95 -0.99 -8.26 19.33
C MET A 95 -0.97 -8.95 17.95
N ALA A 96 -2.10 -8.96 17.27
CA ALA A 96 -2.18 -9.43 15.89
C ALA A 96 -1.35 -8.58 14.94
N ALA A 97 -1.31 -7.25 15.14
CA ALA A 97 -0.49 -6.33 14.36
C ALA A 97 1.00 -6.64 14.50
N LEU A 98 1.51 -6.80 15.71
CA LEU A 98 2.91 -7.17 15.96
C LEU A 98 3.24 -8.54 15.32
N SER A 99 2.33 -9.51 15.44
CA SER A 99 2.51 -10.81 14.80
C SER A 99 2.53 -10.71 13.28
N ALA A 100 1.61 -9.93 12.68
CA ALA A 100 1.54 -9.72 11.24
C ALA A 100 2.79 -8.98 10.71
N MET A 101 3.24 -7.96 11.40
CA MET A 101 4.46 -7.25 11.04
C MET A 101 5.66 -8.21 10.95
N ASN A 102 5.85 -9.08 11.94
CA ASN A 102 7.03 -9.96 12.01
C ASN A 102 6.93 -11.18 11.07
N ASN A 103 5.74 -11.73 10.87
CA ASN A 103 5.56 -13.06 10.26
C ASN A 103 4.66 -13.07 9.02
N GLY A 104 4.13 -11.92 8.62
CA GLY A 104 3.00 -11.83 7.69
C GLY A 104 1.66 -12.06 8.41
N ALA A 105 0.60 -11.57 7.80
CA ALA A 105 -0.76 -11.74 8.31
C ALA A 105 -1.15 -13.22 8.32
N LYS A 106 -1.84 -13.65 9.38
CA LYS A 106 -2.47 -14.98 9.41
C LYS A 106 -3.75 -14.91 8.57
N LEU A 107 -3.70 -15.50 7.39
CA LEU A 107 -4.86 -15.61 6.50
C LEU A 107 -5.64 -16.88 6.85
N GLY A 108 -6.91 -16.72 7.13
CA GLY A 108 -7.82 -17.84 7.40
C GLY A 108 -9.25 -17.51 6.96
N PRO A 109 -10.15 -18.50 6.85
CA PRO A 109 -11.53 -18.27 6.40
C PRO A 109 -12.32 -17.27 7.25
N SER A 110 -11.88 -17.05 8.50
CA SER A 110 -12.48 -16.10 9.45
C SER A 110 -11.67 -14.82 9.61
N SER A 111 -10.60 -14.61 8.83
CA SER A 111 -9.81 -13.38 8.91
C SER A 111 -10.64 -12.16 8.48
N PRO A 112 -10.38 -10.97 9.05
CA PRO A 112 -11.05 -9.74 8.59
C PRO A 112 -10.87 -9.49 7.09
N SER A 113 -9.73 -9.88 6.51
CA SER A 113 -9.47 -9.83 5.07
C SER A 113 -10.36 -10.76 4.25
N ALA A 114 -10.59 -12.01 4.71
CA ALA A 114 -11.48 -12.94 4.03
C ALA A 114 -12.96 -12.48 4.08
N ARG A 115 -13.38 -11.87 5.19
CA ARG A 115 -14.74 -11.30 5.31
C ARG A 115 -14.94 -10.08 4.40
N ALA A 116 -13.92 -9.26 4.21
CA ALA A 116 -14.00 -8.08 3.36
C ALA A 116 -14.06 -8.43 1.87
N ALA A 117 -13.41 -9.50 1.44
CA ALA A 117 -13.49 -9.99 0.05
C ALA A 117 -14.93 -10.31 -0.39
N THR A 118 -15.80 -10.70 0.55
CA THR A 118 -17.21 -11.00 0.27
C THR A 118 -18.10 -9.76 0.13
N HIS A 119 -17.61 -8.56 0.48
CA HIS A 119 -18.39 -7.32 0.47
C HIS A 119 -18.02 -6.37 -0.68
N SER A 120 -16.94 -6.64 -1.40
CA SER A 120 -16.54 -5.84 -2.56
C SER A 120 -17.26 -6.32 -3.81
N SER A 121 -18.49 -5.86 -4.02
CA SER A 121 -19.22 -6.02 -5.28
C SER A 121 -18.77 -4.99 -6.35
N SER A 122 -17.76 -4.19 -6.08
CA SER A 122 -17.23 -3.19 -7.00
C SER A 122 -16.31 -3.84 -8.01
N ALA A 123 -16.60 -3.64 -9.30
CA ALA A 123 -15.69 -4.02 -10.40
C ALA A 123 -14.45 -3.10 -10.50
N LEU A 124 -14.32 -2.14 -9.58
CA LEU A 124 -13.23 -1.17 -9.56
C LEU A 124 -12.17 -1.61 -8.54
N HIS A 125 -10.98 -1.89 -9.02
CA HIS A 125 -9.81 -2.17 -8.19
C HIS A 125 -8.71 -1.20 -8.59
N PRO A 126 -8.28 -0.28 -7.69
CA PRO A 126 -7.18 0.62 -7.98
C PRO A 126 -5.91 -0.18 -8.34
N ALA A 127 -5.18 0.28 -9.35
CA ALA A 127 -3.88 -0.29 -9.64
C ALA A 127 -2.94 -0.08 -8.43
N LEU A 128 -2.02 -1.03 -8.19
CA LEU A 128 -1.18 -1.02 -6.99
C LEU A 128 0.30 -1.10 -7.34
N ILE A 129 1.10 -0.18 -6.80
CA ILE A 129 2.57 -0.31 -6.79
C ILE A 129 3.06 -0.55 -5.37
N VAL A 130 3.88 -1.59 -5.19
CA VAL A 130 4.42 -2.01 -3.88
C VAL A 130 5.94 -1.98 -3.92
N PHE A 131 6.55 -1.43 -2.86
CA PHE A 131 7.98 -1.52 -2.59
C PHE A 131 8.19 -2.24 -1.26
N HIS A 132 9.12 -3.21 -1.22
CA HIS A 132 9.48 -3.86 0.04
C HIS A 132 10.95 -4.29 0.03
N GLY A 133 11.65 -3.99 1.12
CA GLY A 133 13.01 -4.47 1.35
C GLY A 133 13.02 -5.92 1.81
N ASP A 134 13.85 -6.78 1.20
CA ASP A 134 13.96 -8.19 1.60
C ASP A 134 14.74 -8.38 2.93
N ALA A 135 15.42 -7.34 3.41
CA ALA A 135 16.07 -7.29 4.72
C ALA A 135 15.30 -6.40 5.73
N ASP A 136 14.01 -6.12 5.50
CA ASP A 136 13.17 -5.38 6.42
C ASP A 136 12.87 -6.19 7.69
N THR A 137 13.41 -5.75 8.82
CA THR A 137 13.25 -6.40 10.13
C THR A 137 12.10 -5.82 10.97
N THR A 138 11.46 -4.75 10.49
CA THR A 138 10.30 -4.12 11.16
C THR A 138 9.00 -4.67 10.62
N VAL A 139 8.88 -4.72 9.29
CA VAL A 139 7.74 -5.32 8.59
C VAL A 139 8.29 -6.36 7.61
N SER A 140 8.08 -7.63 7.90
CA SER A 140 8.56 -8.74 7.07
C SER A 140 8.13 -8.58 5.62
N ALA A 141 9.04 -8.83 4.68
CA ALA A 141 8.80 -8.79 3.23
C ALA A 141 7.60 -9.64 2.79
N LYS A 142 7.26 -10.68 3.57
CA LYS A 142 6.05 -11.49 3.37
C LYS A 142 4.77 -10.66 3.31
N ASN A 143 4.71 -9.52 4.02
CA ASN A 143 3.56 -8.62 3.94
C ASN A 143 3.46 -7.94 2.58
N GLY A 144 4.59 -7.65 1.92
CA GLY A 144 4.61 -7.16 0.54
C GLY A 144 4.06 -8.18 -0.45
N GLU A 145 4.45 -9.44 -0.31
CA GLU A 145 3.90 -10.56 -1.12
C GLU A 145 2.39 -10.71 -0.90
N GLN A 146 1.94 -10.67 0.35
CA GLN A 146 0.51 -10.75 0.69
C GLN A 146 -0.32 -9.57 0.17
N LEU A 147 0.26 -8.36 0.09
CA LEU A 147 -0.37 -7.21 -0.57
C LEU A 147 -0.60 -7.48 -2.07
N VAL A 148 0.41 -8.03 -2.75
CA VAL A 148 0.33 -8.40 -4.17
C VAL A 148 -0.75 -9.45 -4.38
N ASP A 149 -0.73 -10.53 -3.59
CA ASP A 149 -1.70 -11.62 -3.68
C ASP A 149 -3.14 -11.11 -3.46
N ALA A 150 -3.35 -10.26 -2.44
CA ALA A 150 -4.65 -9.68 -2.14
C ALA A 150 -5.16 -8.79 -3.26
N ALA A 151 -4.29 -7.97 -3.87
CA ALA A 151 -4.66 -7.10 -4.98
C ALA A 151 -5.00 -7.91 -6.25
N LEU A 152 -4.21 -8.93 -6.57
CA LEU A 152 -4.48 -9.82 -7.71
C LEU A 152 -5.76 -10.62 -7.51
N GLN A 153 -5.99 -11.13 -6.31
CA GLN A 153 -7.23 -11.82 -5.94
C GLN A 153 -8.45 -10.91 -6.13
N ALA A 154 -8.36 -9.66 -5.66
CA ALA A 154 -9.43 -8.68 -5.82
C ALA A 154 -9.71 -8.36 -7.29
N ALA A 155 -8.67 -8.18 -8.10
CA ALA A 155 -8.80 -7.76 -9.50
C ALA A 155 -9.20 -8.91 -10.45
N LEU A 156 -8.77 -10.15 -10.18
CA LEU A 156 -8.92 -11.28 -11.12
C LEU A 156 -9.85 -12.37 -10.58
N GLY A 157 -10.16 -12.39 -9.27
CA GLY A 157 -10.92 -13.44 -8.59
C GLY A 157 -10.15 -14.77 -8.50
N ASP A 158 -10.82 -15.79 -7.97
CA ASP A 158 -10.21 -17.12 -7.69
C ASP A 158 -9.71 -17.88 -8.93
N LYS A 159 -10.20 -17.57 -10.11
CA LYS A 159 -9.89 -18.28 -11.36
C LYS A 159 -9.00 -17.49 -12.30
N GLY A 160 -8.71 -16.25 -11.97
CA GLY A 160 -7.88 -15.39 -12.80
C GLY A 160 -6.40 -15.64 -12.58
N ALA A 161 -5.66 -15.98 -13.64
CA ALA A 161 -4.19 -16.04 -13.60
C ALA A 161 -3.61 -14.76 -14.20
N ALA A 162 -2.74 -14.09 -13.44
CA ALA A 162 -2.03 -12.94 -13.97
C ALA A 162 -0.89 -13.36 -14.89
N VAL A 163 -0.67 -12.59 -15.96
CA VAL A 163 0.59 -12.65 -16.72
C VAL A 163 1.62 -11.85 -15.95
N GLN A 164 2.72 -12.51 -15.60
CA GLN A 164 3.84 -11.91 -14.87
C GLN A 164 5.02 -11.66 -15.80
N GLU A 165 5.56 -10.46 -15.71
CA GLU A 165 6.87 -10.09 -16.29
C GLU A 165 7.81 -9.73 -15.15
N THR A 166 9.07 -10.19 -15.24
CA THR A 166 10.08 -9.92 -14.20
C THR A 166 11.28 -9.20 -14.82
N GLN A 167 11.71 -8.14 -14.15
CA GLN A 167 12.86 -7.34 -14.53
C GLN A 167 13.80 -7.21 -13.32
N SER A 168 15.10 -7.36 -13.51
CA SER A 168 16.09 -7.10 -12.48
C SER A 168 16.97 -5.93 -12.88
N GLY A 169 17.38 -5.15 -11.89
CA GLY A 169 18.17 -3.95 -12.13
C GLY A 169 18.90 -3.48 -10.89
N GLN A 170 19.49 -2.30 -11.03
CA GLN A 170 20.25 -1.66 -9.98
C GLN A 170 19.96 -0.15 -10.00
N SER A 171 19.82 0.45 -8.81
CA SER A 171 19.71 1.92 -8.67
C SER A 171 21.03 2.59 -9.07
N ALA A 172 21.01 3.90 -9.29
CA ALA A 172 22.22 4.68 -9.55
C ALA A 172 23.28 4.56 -8.44
N ALA A 173 22.83 4.33 -7.20
CA ALA A 173 23.73 4.14 -6.05
C ALA A 173 24.04 2.66 -5.74
N GLY A 174 23.70 1.75 -6.63
CA GLY A 174 24.13 0.35 -6.58
C GLY A 174 23.20 -0.61 -5.83
N GLN A 175 22.05 -0.19 -5.31
CA GLN A 175 21.10 -1.10 -4.70
C GLN A 175 20.40 -1.94 -5.77
N ARG A 176 20.51 -3.27 -5.67
CA ARG A 176 19.82 -4.19 -6.59
C ARG A 176 18.33 -4.27 -6.26
N PHE A 177 17.54 -4.52 -7.29
CA PHE A 177 16.11 -4.77 -7.17
C PHE A 177 15.63 -5.82 -8.17
N THR A 178 14.49 -6.44 -7.84
CA THR A 178 13.68 -7.20 -8.78
C THR A 178 12.30 -6.55 -8.84
N ARG A 179 11.82 -6.28 -10.06
CA ARG A 179 10.52 -5.68 -10.33
C ARG A 179 9.63 -6.70 -11.02
N HIS A 180 8.45 -6.95 -10.49
CA HIS A 180 7.44 -7.83 -11.05
C HIS A 180 6.25 -6.99 -11.53
N LEU A 181 5.81 -7.23 -12.76
CA LEU A 181 4.65 -6.58 -13.38
C LEU A 181 3.57 -7.63 -13.59
N TYR A 182 2.38 -7.39 -13.06
CA TYR A 182 1.25 -8.30 -13.18
C TYR A 182 0.13 -7.66 -13.99
N ARG A 183 -0.40 -8.41 -14.98
CA ARG A 183 -1.45 -7.99 -15.89
C ARG A 183 -2.51 -9.08 -16.00
N ALA A 184 -3.76 -8.73 -16.31
CA ALA A 184 -4.81 -9.73 -16.62
C ALA A 184 -4.49 -10.52 -17.90
N LYS A 185 -3.83 -9.88 -18.86
CA LYS A 185 -3.29 -10.46 -20.10
C LYS A 185 -2.14 -9.60 -20.59
N ALA A 186 -1.28 -10.14 -21.47
CA ALA A 186 -0.04 -9.47 -21.91
C ALA A 186 -0.26 -8.04 -22.44
N SER A 187 -1.37 -7.78 -23.13
CA SER A 187 -1.71 -6.46 -23.70
C SER A 187 -2.50 -5.53 -22.74
N ALA A 188 -2.84 -6.00 -21.54
CA ALA A 188 -3.60 -5.21 -20.59
C ALA A 188 -2.69 -4.23 -19.80
N PRO A 189 -3.25 -3.14 -19.24
CA PRO A 189 -2.54 -2.32 -18.27
C PRO A 189 -2.02 -3.13 -17.08
N VAL A 190 -0.99 -2.61 -16.42
CA VAL A 190 -0.43 -3.21 -15.19
C VAL A 190 -1.48 -3.07 -14.08
N LEU A 191 -1.83 -4.19 -13.46
CA LEU A 191 -2.69 -4.24 -12.27
C LEU A 191 -1.88 -4.04 -11.01
N VAL A 192 -0.75 -4.75 -10.91
CA VAL A 192 0.15 -4.68 -9.76
C VAL A 192 1.59 -4.58 -10.25
N GLU A 193 2.36 -3.70 -9.64
CA GLU A 193 3.80 -3.56 -9.82
C GLU A 193 4.49 -3.78 -8.46
N TYR A 194 5.38 -4.77 -8.35
CA TYR A 194 6.04 -5.12 -7.09
C TYR A 194 7.55 -5.01 -7.21
N TRP A 195 8.14 -4.18 -6.37
CA TRP A 195 9.58 -3.97 -6.26
C TRP A 195 10.13 -4.65 -5.01
N VAL A 196 10.91 -5.70 -5.20
CA VAL A 196 11.73 -6.31 -4.15
C VAL A 196 13.07 -5.59 -4.13
N LEU A 197 13.34 -4.87 -3.03
CA LEU A 197 14.55 -4.08 -2.85
C LEU A 197 15.59 -4.94 -2.09
N HIS A 198 16.62 -5.42 -2.79
CA HIS A 198 17.57 -6.38 -2.20
C HIS A 198 18.48 -5.74 -1.17
N ASN A 199 18.57 -6.36 0.01
CA ASN A 199 19.30 -5.90 1.18
C ASN A 199 18.84 -4.51 1.70
N ALA A 200 17.62 -4.09 1.40
CA ALA A 200 17.02 -2.90 1.95
C ALA A 200 16.26 -3.21 3.26
N GLY A 201 16.39 -2.33 4.23
CA GLY A 201 15.66 -2.36 5.49
C GLY A 201 14.34 -1.58 5.42
N HIS A 202 13.81 -1.25 6.60
CA HIS A 202 12.55 -0.51 6.77
C HIS A 202 12.75 1.00 6.55
N ALA A 203 12.84 1.44 5.32
CA ALA A 203 13.02 2.85 4.96
C ALA A 203 12.43 3.14 3.57
N TRP A 204 11.95 4.37 3.35
CA TRP A 204 11.50 4.81 2.03
C TRP A 204 12.67 4.78 1.04
N SER A 205 12.53 4.02 -0.03
CA SER A 205 13.57 3.86 -1.03
C SER A 205 13.79 5.15 -1.82
N GLY A 206 15.03 5.61 -1.91
CA GLY A 206 15.39 6.93 -2.41
C GLY A 206 15.23 8.02 -1.33
N GLY A 207 15.16 9.27 -1.74
CA GLY A 207 15.01 10.42 -0.85
C GLY A 207 16.34 11.00 -0.37
N SER A 208 16.31 11.70 0.77
CA SER A 208 17.45 12.47 1.28
C SER A 208 18.13 11.78 2.44
N ALA A 209 19.46 11.69 2.41
CA ALA A 209 20.26 11.19 3.53
C ALA A 209 20.10 12.00 4.85
N LYS A 210 19.45 13.16 4.79
CA LYS A 210 19.14 14.00 5.96
C LYS A 210 17.88 13.57 6.71
N VAL A 211 17.11 12.62 6.15
CA VAL A 211 15.85 12.13 6.74
C VAL A 211 16.03 10.68 7.17
N SER A 212 15.77 10.41 8.45
CA SER A 212 16.07 9.11 9.10
C SER A 212 15.25 7.93 8.56
N GLN A 213 14.11 8.19 7.92
CA GLN A 213 13.22 7.15 7.39
C GLN A 213 13.40 6.93 5.88
N THR A 214 14.52 7.32 5.29
CA THR A 214 14.81 7.14 3.86
C THR A 214 16.11 6.38 3.64
N ASP A 215 16.20 5.59 2.56
CA ASP A 215 17.46 5.01 2.06
C ASP A 215 17.84 5.67 0.73
N PRO A 216 18.77 6.64 0.73
CA PRO A 216 19.16 7.38 -0.47
C PRO A 216 19.86 6.51 -1.53
N ARG A 217 20.28 5.27 -1.17
CA ARG A 217 20.90 4.33 -2.11
C ARG A 217 19.87 3.64 -2.99
N GLY A 218 18.61 3.58 -2.55
CA GLY A 218 17.54 2.87 -3.22
C GLY A 218 17.10 3.51 -4.52
N VAL A 219 16.25 2.80 -5.26
CA VAL A 219 15.49 3.38 -6.36
C VAL A 219 14.60 4.49 -5.81
N ASN A 220 14.35 5.53 -6.59
CA ASN A 220 13.48 6.63 -6.16
C ASN A 220 12.01 6.19 -6.18
N ALA A 221 11.52 5.64 -5.07
CA ALA A 221 10.15 5.14 -4.95
C ALA A 221 9.11 6.23 -5.24
N THR A 222 9.37 7.48 -4.86
CA THR A 222 8.49 8.62 -5.18
C THR A 222 8.36 8.82 -6.69
N GLN A 223 9.48 8.80 -7.40
CA GLN A 223 9.48 8.97 -8.87
C GLN A 223 8.79 7.80 -9.56
N GLU A 224 9.03 6.57 -9.11
CA GLU A 224 8.40 5.38 -9.67
C GLU A 224 6.90 5.32 -9.39
N MET A 225 6.46 5.74 -8.19
CA MET A 225 5.03 5.89 -7.89
C MET A 225 4.38 6.94 -8.78
N LEU A 226 5.02 8.11 -8.97
CA LEU A 226 4.50 9.14 -9.87
C LEU A 226 4.43 8.65 -11.32
N ARG A 227 5.44 7.92 -11.81
CA ARG A 227 5.41 7.28 -13.13
C ARG A 227 4.25 6.29 -13.27
N PHE A 228 3.96 5.54 -12.21
CA PHE A 228 2.87 4.55 -12.18
C PHE A 228 1.50 5.20 -12.11
N PHE A 229 1.37 6.33 -11.44
CA PHE A 229 0.12 7.06 -11.24
C PHE A 229 -0.28 7.92 -12.45
N LEU A 230 0.68 8.47 -13.19
CA LEU A 230 0.46 9.50 -14.23
C LEU A 230 0.67 8.96 -15.64
#